data_cece7587ad5bb704ec164068dbba6b4a
#
_entry.id   cece7587ad5bb704ec164068dbba6b4a
#
_cell.length_a   1.000
_cell.length_b   1.000
_cell.length_c   1.000
_cell.angle_alpha   90.00
_cell.angle_beta   90.00
_cell.angle_gamma   90.00
#
_symmetry.space_group_name_H-M   'P 1'
#
loop_
_entity.id
_entity.type
_entity.pdbx_description
1 polymer ?
#
loop_
_entity_poly.entity_id
_entity_poly.type
_entity_poly.pdbx_seq_one_letter_code
_entity_poly.pdbx_strand_id
1 'polypeptide(L)'
;MNRIEERLAALKEEGKKAFITYTTAGLPDYDTTKKIMFAQEKAGIDIMEIGVPFSDPIADGPVIQDASFKAIQNGASLEGTFTMMGEVRKAGLNSPVVFMLYYNTVYH
;
A
#
# COMPACT_ATOMS: atom_id res chain seq x y z
N MET A 1 17.79 11.49 1.73
CA MET A 1 16.51 11.65 1.03
C MET A 1 15.83 10.28 0.92
N ASN A 2 14.54 10.16 1.26
CA ASN A 2 13.82 8.88 1.14
C ASN A 2 13.27 8.69 -0.28
N ARG A 3 12.72 7.50 -0.55
CA ARG A 3 12.21 7.18 -1.89
C ARG A 3 11.11 8.13 -2.37
N ILE A 4 10.24 8.59 -1.46
CA ILE A 4 9.15 9.50 -1.81
C ILE A 4 9.71 10.85 -2.24
N GLU A 5 10.64 11.41 -1.46
CA GLU A 5 11.27 12.68 -1.77
C GLU A 5 12.04 12.64 -3.08
N GLU A 6 12.79 11.56 -3.30
CA GLU A 6 13.53 11.36 -4.55
C GLU A 6 12.61 11.30 -5.76
N ARG A 7 11.50 10.57 -5.64
CA ARG A 7 10.54 10.43 -6.74
C ARG A 7 9.86 11.75 -7.05
N LEU A 8 9.43 12.48 -6.02
CA LEU A 8 8.77 13.78 -6.21
C LEU A 8 9.72 14.81 -6.80
N ALA A 9 10.97 14.81 -6.36
CA ALA A 9 12.00 15.73 -6.91
C ALA A 9 12.25 15.45 -8.39
N ALA A 10 12.37 14.16 -8.76
CA ALA A 10 12.58 13.77 -10.16
C ALA A 10 11.39 14.18 -11.03
N LEU A 11 10.16 13.98 -10.56
CA LEU A 11 8.96 14.37 -11.29
C LEU A 11 8.89 15.89 -11.48
N LYS A 12 9.25 16.65 -10.45
CA LYS A 12 9.26 18.11 -10.52
C LYS A 12 10.23 18.61 -11.58
N GLU A 13 11.41 18.01 -11.64
CA GLU A 13 12.42 18.36 -12.65
C GLU A 13 11.93 18.06 -14.06
N GLU A 14 11.18 16.97 -14.23
CA GLU A 14 10.62 16.57 -15.52
C GLU A 14 9.33 17.33 -15.87
N GLY A 15 8.78 18.15 -14.96
CA GLY A 15 7.53 18.85 -15.15
C GLY A 15 6.32 17.93 -15.14
N LYS A 16 6.41 16.78 -14.51
CA LYS A 16 5.34 15.78 -14.44
C LYS A 16 4.67 15.79 -13.08
N LYS A 17 3.41 15.31 -13.05
CA LYS A 17 2.65 15.10 -11.83
C LYS A 17 2.84 13.67 -11.34
N ALA A 18 2.73 13.46 -10.02
CA ALA A 18 2.80 12.12 -9.44
C ALA A 18 1.54 11.32 -9.75
N PHE A 19 1.72 10.03 -10.06
CA PHE A 19 0.62 9.09 -10.23
C PHE A 19 0.62 8.17 -9.00
N ILE A 20 -0.45 8.25 -8.20
CA ILE A 20 -0.56 7.56 -6.92
C ILE A 20 -1.71 6.58 -6.96
N THR A 21 -1.48 5.35 -6.49
CA THR A 21 -2.52 4.32 -6.40
C THR A 21 -2.82 3.99 -4.94
N TYR A 22 -4.01 3.43 -4.71
CA TYR A 22 -4.38 2.88 -3.41
C TYR A 22 -4.73 1.41 -3.57
N THR A 23 -4.19 0.57 -2.69
CA THR A 23 -4.48 -0.87 -2.66
C THR A 23 -4.68 -1.32 -1.23
N THR A 24 -5.73 -2.10 -0.97
CA THR A 24 -5.94 -2.72 0.34
C THR A 24 -5.09 -3.98 0.44
N ALA A 25 -4.20 -4.02 1.42
CA ALA A 25 -3.32 -5.16 1.63
C ALA A 25 -4.12 -6.41 2.01
N GLY A 26 -3.78 -7.54 1.38
CA GLY A 26 -4.38 -8.83 1.71
C GLY A 26 -5.72 -9.09 1.05
N LEU A 27 -6.12 -8.31 0.07
CA LEU A 27 -7.39 -8.49 -0.64
C LEU A 27 -7.13 -8.91 -2.09
N PRO A 28 -7.58 -10.09 -2.53
CA PRO A 28 -8.19 -11.16 -1.74
C PRO A 28 -7.17 -11.88 -0.83
N ASP A 29 -5.88 -11.79 -1.13
CA ASP A 29 -4.80 -12.37 -0.34
C ASP A 29 -3.49 -11.60 -0.58
N TYR A 30 -2.45 -11.92 0.19
CA TYR A 30 -1.16 -11.22 0.09
C TYR A 30 -0.43 -11.54 -1.21
N ASP A 31 -0.55 -12.75 -1.74
CA ASP A 31 0.09 -13.09 -3.01
C ASP A 31 -0.43 -12.23 -4.14
N THR A 32 -1.75 -12.02 -4.19
CA THR A 32 -2.36 -11.14 -5.17
C THR A 32 -1.92 -9.68 -4.96
N THR A 33 -1.86 -9.23 -3.72
CA THR A 33 -1.38 -7.88 -3.38
C THR A 33 0.04 -7.68 -3.91
N LYS A 34 0.94 -8.63 -3.67
CA LYS A 34 2.31 -8.57 -4.18
C LYS A 34 2.35 -8.45 -5.70
N LYS A 35 1.55 -9.25 -6.39
CA LYS A 35 1.47 -9.21 -7.86
C LYS A 35 0.98 -7.86 -8.36
N ILE A 36 -0.03 -7.29 -7.69
CA ILE A 36 -0.54 -5.96 -8.03
C ILE A 36 0.55 -4.90 -7.86
N MET A 37 1.30 -4.94 -6.76
CA MET A 37 2.37 -3.98 -6.50
C MET A 37 3.45 -4.02 -7.59
N PHE A 38 3.89 -5.20 -7.98
CA PHE A 38 4.88 -5.34 -9.06
C PHE A 38 4.31 -4.90 -10.41
N ALA A 39 3.05 -5.19 -10.69
CA ALA A 39 2.40 -4.73 -11.92
C ALA A 39 2.30 -3.21 -11.95
N GLN A 40 1.98 -2.58 -10.84
CA GLN A 40 1.92 -1.12 -10.73
C GLN A 40 3.31 -0.49 -10.93
N GLU A 41 4.34 -1.07 -10.34
CA GLU A 41 5.71 -0.58 -10.54
C GLU A 41 6.10 -0.66 -12.03
N LYS A 42 5.81 -1.77 -12.67
CA LYS A 42 6.08 -1.95 -14.11
C LYS A 42 5.30 -0.96 -14.96
N ALA A 43 4.09 -0.59 -14.54
CA ALA A 43 3.25 0.37 -15.25
C ALA A 43 3.66 1.83 -15.04
N GLY A 44 4.62 2.10 -14.16
CA GLY A 44 5.14 3.43 -13.92
C GLY A 44 4.44 4.23 -12.82
N ILE A 45 3.76 3.57 -11.90
CA ILE A 45 3.14 4.22 -10.75
C ILE A 45 4.25 4.84 -9.88
N ASP A 46 4.07 6.09 -9.48
CA ASP A 46 5.10 6.84 -8.75
C ASP A 46 5.11 6.55 -7.26
N ILE A 47 3.94 6.46 -6.65
CA ILE A 47 3.80 6.20 -5.21
C ILE A 47 2.64 5.22 -5.01
N MET A 48 2.85 4.20 -4.20
CA MET A 48 1.80 3.24 -3.84
C MET A 48 1.33 3.51 -2.42
N GLU A 49 0.02 3.74 -2.26
CA GLU A 49 -0.60 3.79 -0.94
C GLU A 49 -1.16 2.40 -0.64
N ILE A 50 -0.70 1.82 0.46
CA ILE A 50 -1.13 0.49 0.91
C ILE A 50 -1.96 0.64 2.17
N GLY A 51 -3.24 0.35 2.05
CA GLY A 51 -4.16 0.37 3.19
C GLY A 51 -3.97 -0.87 4.05
N VAL A 52 -3.64 -0.68 5.33
CA VAL A 52 -3.58 -1.78 6.28
C VAL A 52 -5.01 -2.04 6.77
N PRO A 53 -5.54 -3.26 6.58
CA PRO A 53 -6.92 -3.54 6.97
C PRO A 53 -7.18 -3.34 8.46
N PHE A 54 -8.33 -2.73 8.75
CA PHE A 54 -8.74 -2.45 10.11
C PHE A 54 -10.25 -2.70 10.23
N SER A 55 -10.67 -3.37 11.30
CA SER A 55 -12.06 -3.81 11.47
C SER A 55 -13.06 -2.69 11.72
N ASP A 56 -12.58 -1.49 12.11
CA ASP A 56 -13.45 -0.35 12.41
C ASP A 56 -12.91 0.92 11.73
N PRO A 57 -12.96 1.00 10.40
CA PRO A 57 -12.36 2.11 9.63
C PRO A 57 -13.28 3.33 9.59
N ILE A 58 -13.34 4.09 10.66
CA ILE A 58 -14.28 5.20 10.84
C ILE A 58 -14.10 6.29 9.78
N ALA A 59 -12.87 6.53 9.35
CA ALA A 59 -12.55 7.63 8.43
C ALA A 59 -12.66 7.25 6.95
N ASP A 60 -12.87 5.97 6.64
CA ASP A 60 -12.93 5.50 5.26
C ASP A 60 -14.35 5.55 4.69
N GLY A 61 -14.46 5.68 3.37
CA GLY A 61 -15.73 5.55 2.69
C GLY A 61 -16.21 4.09 2.65
N PRO A 62 -17.48 3.85 2.29
CA PRO A 62 -18.07 2.51 2.32
C PRO A 62 -17.32 1.47 1.50
N VAL A 63 -16.78 1.84 0.33
CA VAL A 63 -16.07 0.90 -0.53
C VAL A 63 -14.78 0.41 0.14
N ILE A 64 -14.03 1.32 0.76
CA ILE A 64 -12.78 0.98 1.44
C ILE A 64 -13.06 0.19 2.71
N GLN A 65 -14.13 0.52 3.45
CA GLN A 65 -14.55 -0.24 4.62
C GLN A 65 -14.86 -1.70 4.25
N ASP A 66 -15.58 -1.91 3.16
CA ASP A 66 -15.92 -3.25 2.67
C ASP A 66 -14.68 -4.04 2.26
N ALA A 67 -13.75 -3.40 1.56
CA ALA A 67 -12.49 -4.01 1.14
C ALA A 67 -11.65 -4.43 2.35
N SER A 68 -11.53 -3.56 3.35
CA SER A 68 -10.79 -3.87 4.59
C SER A 68 -11.41 -5.04 5.34
N PHE A 69 -12.73 -5.05 5.45
CA PHE A 69 -13.46 -6.14 6.11
C PHE A 69 -13.21 -7.48 5.41
N LYS A 70 -13.29 -7.49 4.08
CA LYS A 70 -13.03 -8.70 3.30
C LYS A 70 -11.59 -9.18 3.44
N ALA A 71 -10.64 -8.26 3.45
CA ALA A 71 -9.23 -8.61 3.62
C ALA A 71 -8.98 -9.24 4.99
N ILE A 72 -9.59 -8.70 6.06
CA ILE A 72 -9.48 -9.25 7.41
C ILE A 72 -10.09 -10.65 7.47
N GLN A 73 -11.24 -10.86 6.84
CA GLN A 73 -11.85 -12.19 6.75
C GLN A 73 -10.93 -13.21 6.06
N ASN A 74 -10.07 -12.74 5.16
CA ASN A 74 -9.09 -13.57 4.46
C ASN A 74 -7.76 -13.68 5.19
N GLY A 75 -7.67 -13.24 6.45
CA GLY A 75 -6.50 -13.39 7.29
C GLY A 75 -5.51 -12.22 7.27
N ALA A 76 -5.88 -11.08 6.69
CA ALA A 76 -4.99 -9.92 6.67
C ALA A 76 -4.82 -9.30 8.07
N SER A 77 -3.62 -8.78 8.34
CA SER A 77 -3.27 -8.16 9.60
C SER A 77 -2.18 -7.11 9.39
N LEU A 78 -1.92 -6.31 10.42
CA LEU A 78 -0.80 -5.36 10.42
C LEU A 78 0.54 -6.09 10.26
N GLU A 79 0.75 -7.13 11.05
CA GLU A 79 1.99 -7.92 11.00
C GLU A 79 2.17 -8.59 9.65
N GLY A 80 1.12 -9.20 9.11
CA GLY A 80 1.15 -9.83 7.81
C GLY A 80 1.46 -8.85 6.70
N THR A 81 0.93 -7.63 6.80
CA THR A 81 1.21 -6.58 5.81
C THR A 81 2.68 -6.15 5.84
N PHE A 82 3.26 -5.98 7.03
CA PHE A 82 4.68 -5.64 7.14
C PHE A 82 5.58 -6.79 6.68
N THR A 83 5.20 -8.04 6.97
CA THR A 83 5.92 -9.21 6.46
C THR A 83 5.91 -9.23 4.93
N MET A 84 4.75 -8.99 4.34
CA MET A 84 4.61 -8.90 2.88
C MET A 84 5.51 -7.80 2.31
N MET A 85 5.57 -6.63 2.95
CA MET A 85 6.44 -5.53 2.49
C MET A 85 7.91 -5.93 2.50
N GLY A 86 8.35 -6.64 3.54
CA GLY A 86 9.71 -7.17 3.57
C GLY A 86 9.98 -8.11 2.40
N GLU A 87 9.03 -8.97 2.08
CA GLU A 87 9.14 -9.89 0.97
C GLU A 87 9.23 -9.19 -0.39
N VAL A 88 8.38 -8.19 -0.65
CA VAL A 88 8.40 -7.48 -1.94
C VAL A 88 9.67 -6.63 -2.08
N ARG A 89 10.17 -6.02 -1.01
CA ARG A 89 11.44 -5.29 -1.04
C ARG A 89 12.60 -6.23 -1.35
N LYS A 90 12.61 -7.39 -0.72
CA LYS A 90 13.63 -8.42 -0.96
C LYS A 90 13.58 -8.97 -2.39
N ALA A 91 12.39 -9.03 -2.97
CA ALA A 91 12.19 -9.46 -4.35
C ALA A 91 12.47 -8.37 -5.38
N GLY A 92 12.84 -7.16 -4.97
CA GLY A 92 13.29 -6.10 -5.85
C GLY A 92 12.33 -4.95 -6.07
N LEU A 93 11.19 -4.89 -5.39
CA LEU A 93 10.30 -3.74 -5.49
C LEU A 93 11.00 -2.50 -4.94
N ASN A 94 11.11 -1.46 -5.76
CA ASN A 94 11.84 -0.24 -5.40
C ASN A 94 10.96 1.00 -5.31
N SER A 95 9.71 0.93 -5.70
CA SER A 95 8.78 2.06 -5.70
C SER A 95 8.51 2.57 -4.28
N PRO A 96 8.29 3.89 -4.12
CA PRO A 96 7.87 4.44 -2.84
C PRO A 96 6.53 3.87 -2.40
N VAL A 97 6.42 3.51 -1.12
CA VAL A 97 5.20 2.96 -0.53
C VAL A 97 4.85 3.75 0.72
N VAL A 98 3.58 4.12 0.83
CA VAL A 98 3.02 4.80 2.01
C VAL A 98 1.96 3.88 2.62
N PHE A 99 2.08 3.61 3.92
CA PHE A 99 1.05 2.85 4.63
C PHE A 99 -0.04 3.78 5.14
N MET A 100 -1.28 3.39 4.89
CA MET A 100 -2.45 4.07 5.46
C MET A 100 -2.87 3.29 6.70
N LEU A 101 -2.58 3.87 7.88
CA LEU A 101 -2.81 3.24 9.17
C LEU A 101 -3.72 4.11 10.02
N TYR A 102 -4.50 3.47 10.90
CA TYR A 102 -5.20 4.17 11.95
C TYR A 102 -4.38 4.15 13.23
N TYR A 103 -4.43 5.24 13.98
CA TYR A 103 -3.68 5.39 15.23
C TYR A 103 -3.90 4.23 16.19
N ASN A 104 -5.15 3.86 16.41
CA ASN A 104 -5.48 2.76 17.32
C ASN A 104 -5.04 1.39 16.80
N THR A 105 -4.89 1.22 15.49
CA THR A 105 -4.33 -0.02 14.92
C THR A 105 -2.89 -0.22 15.36
N VAL A 106 -2.12 0.86 15.46
CA VAL A 106 -0.71 0.81 15.84
C VAL A 106 -0.53 0.61 17.34
N TYR A 107 -1.43 1.15 18.15
CA TYR A 107 -1.28 1.18 19.61
C TYR A 107 -2.14 0.13 20.37
N HIS A 108 -2.89 -0.65 19.66
CA HIS A 108 -3.69 -1.74 20.19
C HIS A 108 -3.35 -3.05 19.50
#